data_aecaf0044d11f90fcfb147465304568d
#
_entry.id   aecaf0044d11f90fcfb147465304568d
#
_cell.length_a   1.000
_cell.length_b   1.000
_cell.length_c   1.000
_cell.angle_alpha   90.00
_cell.angle_beta   90.00
_cell.angle_gamma   90.00
#
_symmetry.space_group_name_H-M   'P 1'
#
loop_
_entity.id
_entity.type
_entity.pdbx_description
1 polymer ?
#
loop_
_entity_poly.entity_id
_entity_poly.type
_entity_poly.pdbx_seq_one_letter_code
_entity_poly.pdbx_strand_id
1 'polypeptide(L)'
;MKYFIKRYIIKRALHNIYLHPDSELIKVSKTIKKQSFFGYYNISPLNSAGDILFGQVGTNETRGSVVEKLSIRLKTSNNFIKEIGSSKAWNWQQGCMLQWFASSEYSIIYNDYSTKDNSYIAKIRNIASSEERIIHKPIYSVANSGKFALTLNFDRLTLMRPDYGYFNRNVNWNDLPSDSEDGIWFINLDKNTSNLIITLEQLKNFQPISTMDGAKHKVNHIDISPNGIRFMFLHRWVGPQGRFMRLLTANCIDGSDLYHLTGNEMVSHNCWWGNDNIISFCRLNDGRNRYVHFKDRKGYVGIIGNNEFNRDGHPSVSPDGRWMLTDDYPDTSRFSGLYLLDLKNNKKYNIGKFYQPLKYKGEKRIDLHPKWSPDGKSISIDSGHKGTRQQYVLDLSEYYLDK
;
A
#
# COMPACT_ATOMS: atom_id res chain seq x y z
N MET A 1 -1.86 33.32 -21.80
CA MET A 1 -1.34 32.49 -22.89
C MET A 1 -0.72 31.16 -22.41
N LYS A 2 0.24 31.12 -21.47
CA LYS A 2 0.81 29.86 -20.94
C LYS A 2 -0.23 28.88 -20.34
N TYR A 3 -1.29 29.37 -19.68
CA TYR A 3 -2.37 28.53 -19.12
C TYR A 3 -3.27 27.92 -20.22
N PHE A 4 -3.50 28.63 -21.31
CA PHE A 4 -4.30 28.14 -22.44
C PHE A 4 -3.56 27.05 -23.23
N ILE A 5 -2.25 27.22 -23.43
CA ILE A 5 -1.40 26.25 -24.14
C ILE A 5 -1.30 24.96 -23.30
N LYS A 6 -1.12 25.06 -21.98
CA LYS A 6 -1.11 23.92 -21.06
C LYS A 6 -2.42 23.14 -21.09
N ARG A 7 -3.55 23.84 -21.16
CA ARG A 7 -4.90 23.25 -21.24
C ARG A 7 -5.16 22.57 -22.59
N TYR A 8 -4.59 23.11 -23.67
CA TYR A 8 -4.72 22.54 -25.01
C TYR A 8 -3.85 21.29 -25.22
N ILE A 9 -2.63 21.31 -24.70
CA ILE A 9 -1.74 20.14 -24.69
C ILE A 9 -2.34 19.03 -23.80
N ILE A 10 -2.86 19.39 -22.62
CA ILE A 10 -3.54 18.44 -21.72
C ILE A 10 -4.79 17.85 -22.38
N LYS A 11 -5.59 18.63 -23.10
CA LYS A 11 -6.79 18.15 -23.81
C LYS A 11 -6.45 17.18 -24.95
N ARG A 12 -5.34 17.39 -25.63
CA ARG A 12 -4.86 16.48 -26.69
C ARG A 12 -4.23 15.19 -26.12
N ALA A 13 -3.58 15.30 -24.96
CA ALA A 13 -3.04 14.14 -24.22
C ALA A 13 -4.14 13.28 -23.57
N LEU A 14 -5.34 13.82 -23.32
CA LEU A 14 -6.48 13.14 -22.71
C LEU A 14 -7.01 11.95 -23.54
N HIS A 15 -6.58 11.78 -24.78
CA HIS A 15 -7.04 10.69 -25.64
C HIS A 15 -6.03 9.54 -25.79
N ASN A 16 -4.81 9.66 -25.23
CA ASN A 16 -3.78 8.66 -25.43
C ASN A 16 -3.35 8.04 -24.09
N ILE A 17 -3.99 6.94 -23.73
CA ILE A 17 -3.38 5.93 -22.91
C ILE A 17 -2.41 5.20 -23.83
N TYR A 18 -1.12 5.24 -23.50
CA TYR A 18 -0.16 4.40 -24.16
C TYR A 18 -0.13 3.07 -23.42
N LEU A 19 -0.91 2.12 -23.87
CA LEU A 19 -0.75 0.72 -23.47
C LEU A 19 0.14 0.04 -24.51
N HIS A 20 0.87 -0.96 -24.05
CA HIS A 20 1.50 -1.88 -24.98
C HIS A 20 0.40 -2.53 -25.85
N PRO A 21 0.61 -2.71 -27.16
CA PRO A 21 -0.42 -3.22 -28.07
C PRO A 21 -1.08 -4.53 -27.62
N ASP A 22 -0.32 -5.39 -26.91
CA ASP A 22 -0.77 -6.70 -26.46
C ASP A 22 -1.47 -6.68 -25.08
N SER A 23 -1.78 -5.50 -24.53
CA SER A 23 -2.39 -5.37 -23.20
C SER A 23 -3.85 -4.96 -23.28
N GLU A 24 -4.75 -5.77 -22.74
CA GLU A 24 -6.16 -5.42 -22.57
C GLU A 24 -6.41 -4.88 -21.16
N LEU A 25 -7.04 -3.71 -21.07
CA LEU A 25 -7.38 -3.04 -19.81
C LEU A 25 -8.86 -3.22 -19.46
N ILE A 26 -9.15 -4.08 -18.50
CA ILE A 26 -10.51 -4.40 -18.06
C ILE A 26 -10.89 -3.57 -16.86
N LYS A 27 -11.93 -2.73 -16.97
CA LYS A 27 -12.48 -1.97 -15.83
C LYS A 27 -13.25 -2.90 -14.89
N VAL A 28 -12.96 -2.84 -13.59
CA VAL A 28 -13.59 -3.70 -12.57
C VAL A 28 -15.05 -3.29 -12.30
N SER A 29 -15.30 -2.02 -12.04
CA SER A 29 -16.66 -1.51 -11.77
C SER A 29 -17.43 -1.20 -13.07
N LYS A 30 -18.74 -1.51 -13.10
CA LYS A 30 -19.62 -1.19 -14.23
C LYS A 30 -20.02 0.29 -14.29
N THR A 31 -19.92 1.04 -13.21
CA THR A 31 -20.37 2.43 -13.13
C THR A 31 -19.21 3.43 -13.15
N ILE A 32 -19.42 4.59 -13.78
CA ILE A 32 -18.54 5.76 -13.72
C ILE A 32 -19.08 6.84 -12.76
N LYS A 33 -20.32 6.66 -12.25
CA LYS A 33 -20.96 7.60 -11.32
C LYS A 33 -20.42 7.49 -9.88
N LYS A 34 -19.58 6.49 -9.61
CA LYS A 34 -18.92 6.27 -8.32
C LYS A 34 -17.45 6.04 -8.54
N GLN A 35 -16.63 6.39 -7.56
CA GLN A 35 -15.21 6.05 -7.55
C GLN A 35 -15.03 4.63 -7.04
N SER A 36 -14.20 3.85 -7.71
CA SER A 36 -13.82 2.51 -7.26
C SER A 36 -12.30 2.37 -7.22
N PHE A 37 -11.79 1.72 -6.18
CA PHE A 37 -10.36 1.53 -5.95
C PHE A 37 -10.16 0.38 -4.96
N PHE A 38 -8.95 -0.13 -4.88
CA PHE A 38 -8.66 -1.16 -3.89
C PHE A 38 -7.84 -0.60 -2.73
N GLY A 39 -6.75 0.07 -3.01
CA GLY A 39 -5.84 0.59 -2.02
C GLY A 39 -4.38 0.23 -2.29
N TYR A 40 -3.65 -0.25 -1.27
CA TYR A 40 -2.20 -0.30 -1.30
C TYR A 40 -1.62 -1.40 -2.19
N TYR A 41 -0.39 -1.22 -2.63
CA TYR A 41 0.28 -2.04 -3.67
C TYR A 41 0.78 -3.41 -3.19
N ASN A 42 0.97 -3.61 -1.89
CA ASN A 42 1.48 -4.87 -1.32
C ASN A 42 0.40 -5.92 -1.06
N ILE A 43 -0.87 -5.63 -1.36
CA ILE A 43 -2.00 -6.52 -1.12
C ILE A 43 -2.72 -6.79 -2.43
N SER A 44 -2.91 -8.06 -2.81
CA SER A 44 -3.67 -8.41 -4.02
C SER A 44 -5.18 -8.28 -3.81
N PRO A 45 -5.91 -7.62 -4.72
CA PRO A 45 -7.38 -7.65 -4.71
C PRO A 45 -7.95 -8.94 -5.30
N LEU A 46 -7.16 -9.73 -6.03
CA LEU A 46 -7.59 -10.96 -6.67
C LEU A 46 -7.35 -12.17 -5.75
N ASN A 47 -8.26 -13.14 -5.82
CA ASN A 47 -8.05 -14.49 -5.28
C ASN A 47 -7.69 -15.47 -6.40
N SER A 48 -7.45 -16.74 -6.03
CA SER A 48 -7.13 -17.83 -6.97
C SER A 48 -8.29 -18.19 -7.91
N ALA A 49 -9.55 -17.88 -7.53
CA ALA A 49 -10.72 -18.09 -8.37
C ALA A 49 -10.94 -16.97 -9.43
N GLY A 50 -10.10 -15.91 -9.40
CA GLY A 50 -10.23 -14.75 -10.27
C GLY A 50 -11.28 -13.73 -9.81
N ASP A 51 -11.78 -13.87 -8.59
CA ASP A 51 -12.66 -12.89 -7.99
C ASP A 51 -11.87 -11.65 -7.52
N ILE A 52 -12.51 -10.48 -7.57
CA ILE A 52 -11.86 -9.19 -7.35
C ILE A 52 -12.56 -8.39 -6.26
N LEU A 53 -11.82 -7.99 -5.24
CA LEU A 53 -12.26 -7.07 -4.20
C LEU A 53 -12.05 -5.61 -4.62
N PHE A 54 -12.97 -4.72 -4.23
CA PHE A 54 -12.80 -3.28 -4.38
C PHE A 54 -13.66 -2.48 -3.41
N GLY A 55 -13.19 -1.28 -3.08
CA GLY A 55 -13.96 -0.27 -2.39
C GLY A 55 -14.70 0.64 -3.37
N GLN A 56 -15.88 1.13 -3.00
CA GLN A 56 -16.66 2.07 -3.82
C GLN A 56 -17.27 3.17 -2.98
N VAL A 57 -17.12 4.43 -3.43
CA VAL A 57 -17.68 5.63 -2.79
C VAL A 57 -18.25 6.60 -3.83
N GLY A 58 -18.96 7.64 -3.38
CA GLY A 58 -19.46 8.71 -4.23
C GLY A 58 -18.35 9.47 -4.96
N THR A 59 -18.70 10.24 -5.98
CA THR A 59 -17.73 11.02 -6.78
C THR A 59 -17.30 12.31 -6.12
N ASN A 60 -18.10 12.85 -5.20
CA ASN A 60 -17.89 14.16 -4.57
C ASN A 60 -17.13 14.11 -3.24
N GLU A 61 -16.74 12.91 -2.81
CA GLU A 61 -16.05 12.72 -1.54
C GLU A 61 -14.73 13.49 -1.48
N THR A 62 -14.57 14.27 -0.43
CA THR A 62 -13.38 15.12 -0.23
C THR A 62 -12.30 14.45 0.59
N ARG A 63 -12.66 13.66 1.57
CA ARG A 63 -11.78 12.84 2.42
C ARG A 63 -12.51 11.56 2.74
N GLY A 64 -11.84 10.59 3.35
CA GLY A 64 -12.50 9.55 4.08
C GLY A 64 -13.37 10.21 5.13
N SER A 65 -14.56 10.66 4.76
CA SER A 65 -15.37 11.46 5.64
C SER A 65 -15.96 10.58 6.74
N VAL A 66 -16.06 11.13 7.92
CA VAL A 66 -16.76 10.54 9.07
C VAL A 66 -18.19 10.12 8.69
N VAL A 67 -18.70 10.63 7.59
CA VAL A 67 -20.09 10.52 7.16
C VAL A 67 -20.33 9.43 6.14
N GLU A 68 -19.42 9.19 5.19
CA GLU A 68 -19.65 8.20 4.13
C GLU A 68 -18.89 6.89 4.35
N LYS A 69 -19.63 5.80 4.27
CA LYS A 69 -19.06 4.46 4.32
C LYS A 69 -18.48 4.08 2.98
N LEU A 70 -17.29 3.50 3.00
CA LEU A 70 -16.76 2.76 1.87
C LEU A 70 -17.60 1.48 1.70
N SER A 71 -18.32 1.33 0.58
CA SER A 71 -18.96 0.07 0.21
C SER A 71 -17.89 -0.92 -0.24
N ILE A 72 -17.80 -2.07 0.42
CA ILE A 72 -16.89 -3.16 0.06
C ILE A 72 -17.62 -4.08 -0.92
N ARG A 73 -17.03 -4.27 -2.09
CA ARG A 73 -17.65 -4.99 -3.19
C ARG A 73 -16.78 -6.13 -3.70
N LEU A 74 -17.45 -7.14 -4.19
CA LEU A 74 -16.88 -8.29 -4.87
C LEU A 74 -17.34 -8.28 -6.33
N LYS A 75 -16.41 -8.42 -7.27
CA LYS A 75 -16.67 -8.82 -8.64
C LYS A 75 -16.21 -10.26 -8.80
N THR A 76 -17.14 -11.15 -9.09
CA THR A 76 -16.80 -12.56 -9.34
C THR A 76 -16.19 -12.75 -10.74
N SER A 77 -15.48 -13.84 -10.95
CA SER A 77 -14.94 -14.26 -12.25
C SER A 77 -16.02 -14.29 -13.35
N ASN A 78 -17.28 -14.59 -12.99
CA ASN A 78 -18.44 -14.54 -13.90
C ASN A 78 -19.00 -13.12 -14.11
N ASN A 79 -18.25 -12.06 -13.75
CA ASN A 79 -18.64 -10.65 -13.89
C ASN A 79 -19.87 -10.20 -13.08
N PHE A 80 -20.33 -10.98 -12.09
CA PHE A 80 -21.35 -10.54 -11.15
C PHE A 80 -20.73 -9.65 -10.08
N ILE A 81 -21.41 -8.53 -9.75
CA ILE A 81 -20.91 -7.57 -8.73
C ILE A 81 -21.94 -7.49 -7.60
N LYS A 82 -21.49 -7.78 -6.37
CA LYS A 82 -22.30 -7.63 -5.16
C LYS A 82 -21.59 -6.80 -4.09
N GLU A 83 -22.36 -6.17 -3.21
CA GLU A 83 -21.84 -5.60 -1.97
C GLU A 83 -21.70 -6.70 -0.94
N ILE A 84 -20.55 -6.73 -0.27
CA ILE A 84 -20.21 -7.78 0.71
C ILE A 84 -19.89 -7.22 2.09
N GLY A 85 -19.91 -5.91 2.25
CA GLY A 85 -19.64 -5.24 3.52
C GLY A 85 -19.47 -3.73 3.35
N SER A 86 -19.17 -3.06 4.42
CA SER A 86 -18.85 -1.64 4.40
C SER A 86 -17.89 -1.27 5.54
N SER A 87 -17.15 -0.18 5.38
CA SER A 87 -16.25 0.37 6.40
C SER A 87 -16.42 1.86 6.54
N LYS A 88 -16.33 2.36 7.77
CA LYS A 88 -16.18 3.79 8.08
C LYS A 88 -14.71 4.20 8.19
N ALA A 89 -13.78 3.26 8.44
CA ALA A 89 -12.36 3.51 8.58
C ALA A 89 -11.62 3.26 7.26
N TRP A 90 -11.46 4.31 6.44
CA TRP A 90 -10.82 4.20 5.15
C TRP A 90 -10.12 5.51 4.74
N ASN A 91 -9.17 5.40 3.82
CA ASN A 91 -8.52 6.52 3.16
C ASN A 91 -8.27 6.22 1.66
N TRP A 92 -7.89 7.25 0.89
CA TRP A 92 -7.72 7.11 -0.56
C TRP A 92 -6.51 6.29 -0.99
N GLN A 93 -5.51 6.13 -0.14
CA GLN A 93 -4.25 5.47 -0.48
C GLN A 93 -4.26 3.98 -0.14
N GLN A 94 -4.82 3.62 1.01
CA GLN A 94 -4.77 2.26 1.53
C GLN A 94 -6.17 1.61 1.67
N GLY A 95 -7.23 2.34 1.28
CA GLY A 95 -8.59 1.86 1.51
C GLY A 95 -8.86 1.64 3.00
N CYS A 96 -9.53 0.56 3.33
CA CYS A 96 -9.77 0.08 4.70
C CYS A 96 -8.89 -1.13 5.06
N MET A 97 -7.71 -1.26 4.47
CA MET A 97 -6.83 -2.44 4.59
C MET A 97 -7.53 -3.75 4.18
N LEU A 98 -8.47 -3.65 3.23
CA LEU A 98 -9.23 -4.77 2.71
C LEU A 98 -8.31 -5.81 2.05
N GLN A 99 -8.49 -7.08 2.37
CA GLN A 99 -7.75 -8.17 1.75
C GLN A 99 -8.47 -9.52 1.89
N TRP A 100 -8.15 -10.44 1.02
CA TRP A 100 -8.48 -11.85 1.19
C TRP A 100 -7.79 -12.39 2.46
N PHE A 101 -8.48 -13.24 3.21
CA PHE A 101 -8.02 -13.68 4.52
C PHE A 101 -7.64 -15.15 4.52
N ALA A 102 -6.42 -15.45 4.97
CA ALA A 102 -5.88 -16.81 5.14
C ALA A 102 -5.97 -17.67 3.86
N SER A 103 -5.72 -17.06 2.70
CA SER A 103 -5.82 -17.72 1.39
C SER A 103 -7.21 -18.34 1.11
N SER A 104 -8.24 -17.90 1.83
CA SER A 104 -9.61 -18.35 1.63
C SER A 104 -10.27 -17.59 0.49
N GLU A 105 -11.00 -18.30 -0.36
CA GLU A 105 -11.84 -17.69 -1.40
C GLU A 105 -13.15 -17.10 -0.86
N TYR A 106 -13.43 -17.32 0.42
CA TYR A 106 -14.70 -16.94 1.05
C TYR A 106 -14.55 -16.03 2.26
N SER A 107 -13.34 -15.69 2.64
CA SER A 107 -13.10 -14.86 3.82
C SER A 107 -12.28 -13.62 3.47
N ILE A 108 -12.70 -12.49 4.03
CA ILE A 108 -12.00 -11.20 3.92
C ILE A 108 -11.72 -10.64 5.30
N ILE A 109 -10.69 -9.80 5.40
CA ILE A 109 -10.42 -8.99 6.58
C ILE A 109 -10.27 -7.54 6.16
N TYR A 110 -10.78 -6.61 6.99
CA TYR A 110 -10.69 -5.17 6.75
C TYR A 110 -10.87 -4.38 8.04
N ASN A 111 -10.39 -3.14 8.07
CA ASN A 111 -10.60 -2.23 9.18
C ASN A 111 -11.98 -1.56 9.11
N ASP A 112 -12.53 -1.26 10.28
CA ASP A 112 -13.74 -0.47 10.46
C ASP A 112 -13.63 0.40 11.73
N TYR A 113 -14.61 1.25 11.95
CA TYR A 113 -14.73 2.07 13.14
C TYR A 113 -15.96 1.71 13.96
N SER A 114 -15.75 1.32 15.22
CA SER A 114 -16.81 1.09 16.19
C SER A 114 -17.23 2.42 16.82
N THR A 115 -18.45 2.87 16.50
CA THR A 115 -19.03 4.06 17.14
C THR A 115 -19.38 3.82 18.60
N LYS A 116 -19.65 2.57 18.98
CA LYS A 116 -19.94 2.18 20.36
C LYS A 116 -18.72 2.36 21.25
N ASP A 117 -17.58 1.89 20.78
CA ASP A 117 -16.33 1.85 21.57
C ASP A 117 -15.41 3.03 21.25
N ASN A 118 -15.81 3.91 20.33
CA ASN A 118 -15.02 5.02 19.81
C ASN A 118 -13.59 4.60 19.42
N SER A 119 -13.48 3.46 18.71
CA SER A 119 -12.19 2.84 18.39
C SER A 119 -12.15 2.26 17.00
N TYR A 120 -10.94 2.19 16.43
CA TYR A 120 -10.71 1.43 15.20
C TYR A 120 -10.61 -0.06 15.54
N ILE A 121 -11.26 -0.87 14.73
CA ILE A 121 -11.35 -2.33 14.86
C ILE A 121 -11.02 -2.95 13.50
N ALA A 122 -10.82 -4.26 13.47
CA ALA A 122 -10.89 -5.02 12.22
C ALA A 122 -12.05 -6.00 12.26
N LYS A 123 -12.49 -6.44 11.08
CA LYS A 123 -13.55 -7.40 10.88
C LYS A 123 -13.06 -8.50 9.97
N ILE A 124 -13.24 -9.75 10.41
CA ILE A 124 -13.08 -10.93 9.56
C ILE A 124 -14.49 -11.38 9.17
N ARG A 125 -14.76 -11.43 7.87
CA ARG A 125 -16.09 -11.73 7.33
C ARG A 125 -16.03 -12.88 6.34
N ASN A 126 -16.90 -13.86 6.55
CA ASN A 126 -17.18 -14.88 5.54
C ASN A 126 -18.22 -14.31 4.55
N ILE A 127 -17.86 -14.23 3.26
CA ILE A 127 -18.70 -13.61 2.23
C ILE A 127 -19.83 -14.54 1.73
N ALA A 128 -19.79 -15.83 2.05
CA ALA A 128 -20.82 -16.79 1.71
C ALA A 128 -21.91 -16.86 2.80
N SER A 129 -21.51 -17.07 4.08
CA SER A 129 -22.43 -17.12 5.21
C SER A 129 -22.85 -15.75 5.76
N SER A 130 -22.08 -14.70 5.44
CA SER A 130 -22.19 -13.36 6.02
C SER A 130 -21.82 -13.26 7.51
N GLU A 131 -21.29 -14.32 8.10
CA GLU A 131 -20.76 -14.31 9.47
C GLU A 131 -19.60 -13.33 9.59
N GLU A 132 -19.57 -12.63 10.71
CA GLU A 132 -18.57 -11.59 10.99
C GLU A 132 -17.99 -11.77 12.38
N ARG A 133 -16.67 -11.73 12.49
CA ARG A 133 -15.93 -11.73 13.76
C ARG A 133 -15.16 -10.41 13.90
N ILE A 134 -15.32 -9.76 15.05
CA ILE A 134 -14.66 -8.50 15.38
C ILE A 134 -13.30 -8.78 16.03
N ILE A 135 -12.29 -8.07 15.57
CA ILE A 135 -10.96 -7.98 16.16
C ILE A 135 -10.84 -6.59 16.80
N HIS A 136 -10.51 -6.54 18.10
CA HIS A 136 -10.54 -5.30 18.89
C HIS A 136 -9.43 -4.27 18.58
N LYS A 137 -8.58 -4.56 17.61
CA LYS A 137 -7.61 -3.58 17.04
C LYS A 137 -7.71 -3.57 15.51
N PRO A 138 -7.46 -2.43 14.87
CA PRO A 138 -7.31 -2.37 13.43
C PRO A 138 -6.05 -3.15 13.01
N ILE A 139 -6.04 -3.69 11.80
CA ILE A 139 -4.88 -4.37 11.23
C ILE A 139 -4.10 -3.40 10.32
N TYR A 140 -2.78 -3.66 10.16
CA TYR A 140 -1.98 -3.01 9.12
C TYR A 140 -1.39 -4.02 8.14
N SER A 141 -0.80 -5.10 8.62
CA SER A 141 -0.32 -6.22 7.80
C SER A 141 -0.77 -7.55 8.41
N VAL A 142 -1.23 -8.47 7.60
CA VAL A 142 -1.74 -9.78 8.03
C VAL A 142 -0.82 -10.88 7.52
N ALA A 143 -0.45 -11.80 8.39
CA ALA A 143 0.33 -12.97 7.99
C ALA A 143 -0.46 -13.87 7.04
N ASN A 144 0.19 -14.43 6.03
CA ASN A 144 -0.42 -15.35 5.06
C ASN A 144 -1.12 -16.55 5.73
N SER A 145 -0.65 -16.97 6.91
CA SER A 145 -1.28 -18.02 7.70
C SER A 145 -2.65 -17.64 8.28
N GLY A 146 -3.00 -16.36 8.31
CA GLY A 146 -4.21 -15.85 8.95
C GLY A 146 -4.21 -15.94 10.48
N LYS A 147 -3.11 -16.35 11.12
CA LYS A 147 -3.05 -16.55 12.58
C LYS A 147 -2.78 -15.26 13.36
N PHE A 148 -2.09 -14.31 12.73
CA PHE A 148 -1.74 -13.05 13.38
C PHE A 148 -1.68 -11.90 12.38
N ALA A 149 -1.72 -10.69 12.93
CA ALA A 149 -1.48 -9.45 12.21
C ALA A 149 -0.55 -8.54 13.01
N LEU A 150 0.06 -7.59 12.33
CA LEU A 150 0.76 -6.46 12.93
C LEU A 150 -0.04 -5.19 12.70
N THR A 151 0.05 -4.27 13.66
CA THR A 151 -0.63 -2.99 13.57
C THR A 151 0.15 -1.86 14.24
N LEU A 152 -0.35 -0.65 14.05
CA LEU A 152 0.17 0.60 14.58
C LEU A 152 -0.97 1.48 15.12
N ASN A 153 -0.62 2.62 15.70
CA ASN A 153 -1.59 3.60 16.14
C ASN A 153 -2.06 4.47 14.94
N PHE A 154 -3.29 4.25 14.47
CA PHE A 154 -3.86 5.01 13.35
C PHE A 154 -4.16 6.47 13.72
N ASP A 155 -4.39 6.81 14.98
CA ASP A 155 -4.55 8.20 15.40
C ASP A 155 -3.23 8.97 15.26
N ARG A 156 -2.12 8.39 15.73
CA ARG A 156 -0.77 8.95 15.51
C ARG A 156 -0.44 9.04 14.01
N LEU A 157 -0.80 8.01 13.25
CA LEU A 157 -0.62 8.02 11.80
C LEU A 157 -1.40 9.16 11.16
N THR A 158 -2.65 9.39 11.56
CA THR A 158 -3.50 10.50 11.06
C THR A 158 -2.86 11.85 11.32
N LEU A 159 -2.35 12.10 12.54
CA LEU A 159 -1.72 13.38 12.88
C LEU A 159 -0.41 13.62 12.12
N MET A 160 0.38 12.59 11.85
CA MET A 160 1.68 12.72 11.20
C MET A 160 1.65 12.51 9.68
N ARG A 161 0.64 11.81 9.16
CA ARG A 161 0.48 11.51 7.74
C ARG A 161 -1.00 11.31 7.39
N PRO A 162 -1.76 12.40 7.24
CA PRO A 162 -3.21 12.34 7.02
C PRO A 162 -3.65 11.47 5.84
N ASP A 163 -2.83 11.37 4.77
CA ASP A 163 -3.11 10.57 3.58
C ASP A 163 -3.35 9.07 3.87
N TYR A 164 -2.80 8.57 4.99
CA TYR A 164 -2.80 7.15 5.38
C TYR A 164 -3.58 6.87 6.67
N GLY A 165 -4.07 7.92 7.32
CA GLY A 165 -4.84 7.83 8.55
C GLY A 165 -6.34 7.68 8.32
N TYR A 166 -7.07 7.58 9.43
CA TYR A 166 -8.53 7.55 9.46
C TYR A 166 -9.05 8.79 10.23
N PHE A 167 -10.21 9.33 9.83
CA PHE A 167 -10.72 10.61 10.33
C PHE A 167 -11.98 10.48 11.18
N ASN A 168 -12.27 9.30 11.71
CA ASN A 168 -13.47 9.06 12.52
C ASN A 168 -13.36 9.63 13.94
N ARG A 169 -12.14 9.92 14.40
CA ARG A 169 -11.86 10.48 15.73
C ARG A 169 -11.21 11.84 15.58
N ASN A 170 -11.61 12.77 16.44
CA ASN A 170 -10.92 14.06 16.58
C ASN A 170 -9.90 13.93 17.71
N VAL A 171 -8.67 13.58 17.37
CA VAL A 171 -7.56 13.38 18.32
C VAL A 171 -6.53 14.49 18.21
N ASN A 172 -5.96 14.90 19.34
CA ASN A 172 -4.85 15.81 19.43
C ASN A 172 -3.58 15.07 19.92
N TRP A 173 -2.45 15.74 19.90
CA TRP A 173 -1.19 15.17 20.38
C TRP A 173 -1.23 14.72 21.83
N ASN A 174 -1.98 15.44 22.69
CA ASN A 174 -2.10 15.12 24.13
C ASN A 174 -3.00 13.90 24.38
N ASP A 175 -3.78 13.47 23.39
CA ASP A 175 -4.64 12.29 23.47
C ASP A 175 -3.90 11.01 23.08
N LEU A 176 -2.67 11.15 22.54
CA LEU A 176 -1.86 9.98 22.14
C LEU A 176 -1.16 9.36 23.35
N PRO A 177 -0.99 8.04 23.35
CA PRO A 177 -0.12 7.37 24.30
C PRO A 177 1.32 7.90 24.24
N SER A 178 2.05 7.76 25.34
CA SER A 178 3.49 8.03 25.39
C SER A 178 4.27 7.15 24.41
N ASP A 179 5.50 7.51 24.08
CA ASP A 179 6.33 6.73 23.16
C ASP A 179 6.70 5.34 23.74
N SER A 180 6.62 5.14 25.06
CA SER A 180 6.80 3.84 25.73
C SER A 180 5.56 2.94 25.67
N GLU A 181 4.38 3.52 25.37
CA GLU A 181 3.09 2.82 25.32
C GLU A 181 2.53 2.72 23.88
N ASP A 182 3.26 3.22 22.90
CA ASP A 182 2.86 3.25 21.49
C ASP A 182 3.98 2.70 20.59
N GLY A 183 3.59 2.14 19.42
CA GLY A 183 4.55 1.57 18.49
C GLY A 183 3.93 0.52 17.57
N ILE A 184 4.54 -0.67 17.52
CA ILE A 184 4.08 -1.81 16.70
C ILE A 184 3.49 -2.88 17.61
N TRP A 185 2.27 -3.29 17.28
CA TRP A 185 1.51 -4.28 18.03
C TRP A 185 1.38 -5.58 17.26
N PHE A 186 1.60 -6.70 17.94
CA PHE A 186 1.22 -8.04 17.48
C PHE A 186 -0.24 -8.31 17.87
N ILE A 187 -1.03 -8.85 16.98
CA ILE A 187 -2.42 -9.26 17.20
C ILE A 187 -2.51 -10.76 16.95
N ASN A 188 -2.85 -11.54 17.94
CA ASN A 188 -3.26 -12.93 17.75
C ASN A 188 -4.71 -12.93 17.26
N LEU A 189 -4.93 -13.28 16.00
CA LEU A 189 -6.25 -13.21 15.38
C LEU A 189 -7.20 -14.30 15.90
N ASP A 190 -6.71 -15.46 16.31
CA ASP A 190 -7.54 -16.53 16.86
C ASP A 190 -8.03 -16.19 18.27
N LYS A 191 -7.13 -15.73 19.14
CA LYS A 191 -7.42 -15.38 20.55
C LYS A 191 -8.01 -13.98 20.71
N ASN A 192 -7.94 -13.13 19.69
CA ASN A 192 -8.31 -11.71 19.73
C ASN A 192 -7.58 -10.94 20.85
N THR A 193 -6.29 -11.23 21.03
CA THR A 193 -5.41 -10.56 22.00
C THR A 193 -4.33 -9.77 21.27
N SER A 194 -3.77 -8.75 21.91
CA SER A 194 -2.70 -7.94 21.33
C SER A 194 -1.63 -7.56 22.32
N ASN A 195 -0.38 -7.52 21.89
CA ASN A 195 0.79 -7.13 22.66
C ASN A 195 1.59 -6.07 21.91
N LEU A 196 2.09 -5.07 22.61
CA LEU A 196 3.06 -4.12 22.08
C LEU A 196 4.42 -4.81 22.00
N ILE A 197 4.96 -4.98 20.79
CA ILE A 197 6.19 -5.73 20.53
C ILE A 197 7.40 -4.85 20.25
N ILE A 198 7.20 -3.62 19.78
CA ILE A 198 8.23 -2.61 19.63
C ILE A 198 7.63 -1.26 20.02
N THR A 199 8.24 -0.56 20.98
CA THR A 199 7.82 0.79 21.35
C THR A 199 8.51 1.86 20.50
N LEU A 200 7.91 3.04 20.38
CA LEU A 200 8.58 4.20 19.76
C LEU A 200 9.80 4.62 20.56
N GLU A 201 9.77 4.46 21.89
CA GLU A 201 10.92 4.73 22.77
C GLU A 201 12.09 3.78 22.47
N GLN A 202 11.84 2.47 22.29
CA GLN A 202 12.85 1.52 21.85
C GLN A 202 13.43 1.92 20.48
N LEU A 203 12.59 2.35 19.54
CA LEU A 203 13.05 2.82 18.23
C LEU A 203 13.91 4.09 18.35
N LYS A 204 13.55 5.03 19.19
CA LYS A 204 14.39 6.24 19.44
C LYS A 204 15.76 5.88 19.97
N ASN A 205 15.83 4.90 20.88
CA ASN A 205 17.05 4.46 21.54
C ASN A 205 17.88 3.46 20.70
N PHE A 206 17.30 2.88 19.64
CA PHE A 206 18.03 1.99 18.73
C PHE A 206 18.82 2.81 17.71
N GLN A 207 20.16 2.81 17.85
CA GLN A 207 21.07 3.60 16.99
C GLN A 207 20.60 5.07 16.86
N PRO A 208 20.57 5.84 17.96
CA PRO A 208 20.09 7.21 17.97
C PRO A 208 20.98 8.13 17.16
N ILE A 209 20.37 9.15 16.55
CA ILE A 209 21.08 10.21 15.83
C ILE A 209 20.49 11.58 16.19
N SER A 210 21.27 12.65 16.09
CA SER A 210 20.90 14.00 16.53
C SER A 210 19.61 14.56 15.91
N THR A 211 19.22 14.09 14.71
CA THR A 211 17.96 14.52 14.08
C THR A 211 16.71 13.96 14.77
N MET A 212 16.87 13.02 15.70
CA MET A 212 15.78 12.48 16.52
C MET A 212 15.51 13.33 17.77
N ASP A 213 16.42 14.24 18.14
CA ASP A 213 16.28 15.07 19.31
C ASP A 213 15.08 16.02 19.19
N GLY A 214 14.15 15.97 20.14
CA GLY A 214 12.91 16.75 20.12
C GLY A 214 11.94 16.39 18.99
N ALA A 215 12.18 15.32 18.24
CA ALA A 215 11.33 14.90 17.14
C ALA A 215 10.11 14.10 17.62
N LYS A 216 9.05 14.16 16.83
CA LYS A 216 7.86 13.28 16.94
C LYS A 216 8.06 12.07 16.05
N HIS A 217 7.84 10.89 16.61
CA HIS A 217 8.10 9.61 15.95
C HIS A 217 6.82 8.88 15.58
N LYS A 218 6.89 8.10 14.52
CA LYS A 218 5.88 7.13 14.10
C LYS A 218 6.48 5.96 13.31
N VAL A 219 5.68 4.92 13.15
CA VAL A 219 5.94 3.81 12.24
C VAL A 219 4.89 3.78 11.13
N ASN A 220 5.23 3.27 9.97
CA ASN A 220 4.29 2.92 8.90
C ASN A 220 4.93 1.95 7.90
N HIS A 221 4.19 1.56 6.85
CA HIS A 221 4.63 0.57 5.86
C HIS A 221 5.08 -0.74 6.49
N ILE A 222 4.35 -1.19 7.53
CA ILE A 222 4.58 -2.51 8.11
C ILE A 222 4.21 -3.56 7.06
N ASP A 223 5.14 -4.47 6.76
CA ASP A 223 4.92 -5.54 5.80
C ASP A 223 5.57 -6.83 6.28
N ILE A 224 4.75 -7.87 6.47
CA ILE A 224 5.17 -9.18 6.96
C ILE A 224 5.78 -9.97 5.81
N SER A 225 6.92 -10.63 6.05
CA SER A 225 7.54 -11.53 5.06
C SER A 225 6.60 -12.68 4.68
N PRO A 226 6.70 -13.24 3.47
CA PRO A 226 5.79 -14.30 3.01
C PRO A 226 5.70 -15.51 3.94
N ASN A 227 6.80 -15.87 4.63
CA ASN A 227 6.82 -16.97 5.61
C ASN A 227 6.34 -16.58 7.02
N GLY A 228 6.01 -15.31 7.27
CA GLY A 228 5.52 -14.84 8.57
C GLY A 228 6.56 -14.77 9.69
N ILE A 229 7.85 -14.89 9.40
CA ILE A 229 8.92 -14.88 10.43
C ILE A 229 9.39 -13.45 10.74
N ARG A 230 9.60 -12.67 9.68
CA ARG A 230 10.12 -11.30 9.77
C ARG A 230 9.09 -10.31 9.27
N PHE A 231 9.25 -9.05 9.65
CA PHE A 231 8.55 -7.94 9.01
C PHE A 231 9.50 -6.77 8.80
N MET A 232 9.22 -5.98 7.79
CA MET A 232 9.87 -4.69 7.56
C MET A 232 8.92 -3.55 7.88
N PHE A 233 9.46 -2.39 8.24
CA PHE A 233 8.69 -1.18 8.50
C PHE A 233 9.54 0.08 8.38
N LEU A 234 8.88 1.21 8.12
CA LEU A 234 9.52 2.51 8.16
C LEU A 234 9.35 3.14 9.55
N HIS A 235 10.48 3.43 10.21
CA HIS A 235 10.54 4.35 11.32
C HIS A 235 10.77 5.76 10.79
N ARG A 236 9.86 6.68 11.10
CA ARG A 236 9.88 8.06 10.62
C ARG A 236 9.81 9.04 11.79
N TRP A 237 10.54 10.15 11.65
CA TRP A 237 10.47 11.23 12.63
C TRP A 237 10.44 12.59 11.96
N VAL A 238 9.83 13.56 12.65
CA VAL A 238 9.71 14.95 12.24
C VAL A 238 10.09 15.82 13.42
N GLY A 239 11.15 16.57 13.26
CA GLY A 239 11.71 17.43 14.29
C GLY A 239 12.17 18.78 13.75
N PRO A 240 12.86 19.58 14.57
CA PRO A 240 13.37 20.91 14.17
C PRO A 240 14.27 20.86 12.93
N GLN A 241 15.01 19.77 12.73
CA GLN A 241 15.93 19.61 11.59
C GLN A 241 15.26 19.07 10.32
N GLY A 242 13.95 18.74 10.35
CA GLY A 242 13.23 18.27 9.18
C GLY A 242 12.53 16.92 9.35
N ARG A 243 12.37 16.21 8.23
CA ARG A 243 11.72 14.90 8.14
C ARG A 243 12.71 13.85 7.73
N PHE A 244 12.81 12.81 8.52
CA PHE A 244 13.74 11.71 8.33
C PHE A 244 13.02 10.36 8.43
N MET A 245 13.68 9.33 7.91
CA MET A 245 13.14 7.98 7.93
C MET A 245 14.23 6.95 7.74
N ARG A 246 13.97 5.74 8.22
CA ARG A 246 14.82 4.56 8.01
C ARG A 246 13.98 3.30 7.85
N LEU A 247 14.49 2.34 7.10
CA LEU A 247 13.90 1.02 6.94
C LEU A 247 14.51 0.05 7.93
N LEU A 248 13.66 -0.58 8.71
CA LEU A 248 14.03 -1.56 9.73
C LEU A 248 13.31 -2.89 9.46
N THR A 249 13.89 -3.98 9.95
CA THR A 249 13.26 -5.29 10.03
C THR A 249 13.33 -5.83 11.44
N ALA A 250 12.38 -6.70 11.81
CA ALA A 250 12.34 -7.36 13.12
C ALA A 250 11.60 -8.70 13.05
N ASN A 251 11.65 -9.49 14.13
CA ASN A 251 10.87 -10.71 14.30
C ASN A 251 9.38 -10.38 14.50
N CYS A 252 8.48 -11.09 13.81
CA CYS A 252 7.05 -10.82 13.85
C CYS A 252 6.40 -11.05 15.21
N ILE A 253 6.90 -11.97 16.02
CA ILE A 253 6.22 -12.41 17.25
C ILE A 253 6.48 -11.47 18.41
N ASP A 254 7.71 -11.01 18.57
CA ASP A 254 8.17 -10.29 19.76
C ASP A 254 8.95 -8.99 19.44
N GLY A 255 9.13 -8.66 18.18
CA GLY A 255 9.90 -7.49 17.76
C GLY A 255 11.40 -7.60 17.99
N SER A 256 11.91 -8.75 18.41
CA SER A 256 13.33 -9.00 18.61
C SER A 256 14.13 -8.95 17.29
N ASP A 257 15.45 -9.04 17.37
CA ASP A 257 16.36 -9.06 16.23
C ASP A 257 16.12 -7.86 15.27
N LEU A 258 16.00 -6.67 15.88
CA LEU A 258 15.80 -5.41 15.15
C LEU A 258 17.06 -5.10 14.32
N TYR A 259 16.87 -4.89 13.03
CA TYR A 259 17.97 -4.65 12.08
C TYR A 259 17.72 -3.40 11.23
N HIS A 260 18.73 -2.54 11.08
CA HIS A 260 18.70 -1.33 10.27
C HIS A 260 19.24 -1.61 8.87
N LEU A 261 18.40 -1.47 7.84
CA LEU A 261 18.74 -1.80 6.45
C LEU A 261 19.28 -0.62 5.65
N THR A 262 18.74 0.59 5.84
CA THR A 262 19.09 1.76 5.02
C THR A 262 19.55 2.91 5.87
N GLY A 263 20.24 3.88 5.22
CA GLY A 263 20.58 5.19 5.81
C GLY A 263 19.34 6.02 6.21
N ASN A 264 19.59 7.16 6.84
CA ASN A 264 18.61 7.93 7.59
C ASN A 264 17.97 9.10 6.80
N GLU A 265 18.07 9.14 5.47
CA GLU A 265 17.58 10.29 4.69
C GLU A 265 16.27 10.00 3.97
N MET A 266 16.33 9.20 2.93
CA MET A 266 15.19 8.92 2.06
C MET A 266 15.08 7.43 1.79
N VAL A 267 13.99 6.86 2.24
CA VAL A 267 13.51 5.55 1.86
C VAL A 267 11.98 5.63 1.72
N SER A 268 11.43 5.10 0.63
CA SER A 268 10.01 5.27 0.32
C SER A 268 9.27 3.95 0.32
N HIS A 269 9.17 3.31 -0.83
CA HIS A 269 8.37 2.09 -0.99
C HIS A 269 9.25 0.86 -1.07
N ASN A 270 8.77 -0.22 -0.48
CA ASN A 270 9.52 -1.45 -0.28
C ASN A 270 8.64 -2.64 -0.56
N CYS A 271 9.24 -3.76 -0.99
CA CYS A 271 8.54 -5.05 -1.07
C CYS A 271 9.49 -6.19 -0.72
N TRP A 272 8.92 -7.29 -0.26
CA TRP A 272 9.64 -8.54 -0.11
C TRP A 272 9.88 -9.18 -1.48
N TRP A 273 11.05 -9.77 -1.64
CA TRP A 273 11.43 -10.65 -2.74
C TRP A 273 11.81 -12.02 -2.17
N GLY A 274 10.85 -12.92 -2.10
CA GLY A 274 10.93 -14.12 -1.26
C GLY A 274 10.91 -13.78 0.23
N ASN A 275 11.58 -14.57 1.05
CA ASN A 275 11.44 -14.47 2.50
C ASN A 275 12.46 -13.56 3.19
N ASP A 276 13.59 -13.28 2.54
CA ASP A 276 14.73 -12.58 3.15
C ASP A 276 15.37 -11.51 2.26
N ASN A 277 14.92 -11.36 1.02
CA ASN A 277 15.35 -10.25 0.16
C ASN A 277 14.29 -9.15 0.15
N ILE A 278 14.75 -7.91 0.05
CA ILE A 278 13.91 -6.71 0.06
C ILE A 278 14.35 -5.80 -1.08
N ILE A 279 13.39 -5.32 -1.85
CA ILE A 279 13.58 -4.25 -2.82
C ILE A 279 13.06 -2.97 -2.20
N SER A 280 13.87 -1.92 -2.22
CA SER A 280 13.52 -0.61 -1.64
C SER A 280 13.89 0.51 -2.59
N PHE A 281 13.02 1.50 -2.75
CA PHE A 281 13.38 2.77 -3.38
C PHE A 281 13.96 3.70 -2.32
N CYS A 282 15.26 3.96 -2.41
CA CYS A 282 15.98 4.75 -1.41
C CYS A 282 17.12 5.55 -1.99
N ARG A 283 17.64 6.49 -1.20
CA ARG A 283 18.85 7.26 -1.50
C ARG A 283 20.08 6.52 -1.01
N LEU A 284 21.07 6.35 -1.89
CA LEU A 284 22.37 5.83 -1.54
C LEU A 284 23.36 6.96 -1.20
N ASN A 285 24.52 6.60 -0.68
CA ASN A 285 25.58 7.55 -0.28
C ASN A 285 26.08 8.48 -1.41
N ASP A 286 25.86 8.10 -2.68
CA ASP A 286 26.14 8.94 -3.84
C ASP A 286 25.08 10.01 -4.13
N GLY A 287 24.07 10.14 -3.25
CA GLY A 287 22.98 11.10 -3.35
C GLY A 287 21.87 10.74 -4.34
N ARG A 288 21.95 9.60 -5.03
CA ARG A 288 20.97 9.20 -6.05
C ARG A 288 19.90 8.30 -5.49
N ASN A 289 18.66 8.56 -5.89
CA ASN A 289 17.51 7.72 -5.56
C ASN A 289 17.35 6.61 -6.60
N ARG A 290 17.16 5.36 -6.15
CA ARG A 290 17.01 4.20 -7.04
C ARG A 290 16.42 3.00 -6.32
N TYR A 291 16.02 1.97 -7.05
CA TYR A 291 15.70 0.68 -6.45
C TYR A 291 16.96 -0.07 -6.06
N VAL A 292 16.98 -0.55 -4.83
CA VAL A 292 18.09 -1.24 -4.21
C VAL A 292 17.64 -2.57 -3.68
N HIS A 293 18.44 -3.59 -3.93
CA HIS A 293 18.29 -4.92 -3.34
C HIS A 293 19.04 -4.96 -2.01
N PHE A 294 18.32 -5.30 -0.98
CA PHE A 294 18.84 -5.63 0.35
C PHE A 294 18.55 -7.09 0.68
N LYS A 295 19.41 -7.67 1.50
CA LYS A 295 19.13 -8.93 2.19
C LYS A 295 18.93 -8.67 3.67
N ASP A 296 17.84 -9.20 4.24
CA ASP A 296 17.53 -9.02 5.66
C ASP A 296 18.71 -9.47 6.53
N ARG A 297 19.05 -8.70 7.56
CA ARG A 297 20.19 -8.91 8.47
C ARG A 297 21.58 -9.00 7.82
N LYS A 298 21.68 -8.68 6.51
CA LYS A 298 22.94 -8.64 5.77
C LYS A 298 23.21 -7.30 5.09
N GLY A 299 22.15 -6.50 4.87
CA GLY A 299 22.24 -5.16 4.29
C GLY A 299 22.26 -5.14 2.76
N TYR A 300 22.97 -4.17 2.21
CA TYR A 300 23.04 -3.87 0.77
C TYR A 300 23.61 -5.05 -0.04
N VAL A 301 22.95 -5.37 -1.15
CA VAL A 301 23.37 -6.39 -2.12
C VAL A 301 23.72 -5.75 -3.46
N GLY A 302 22.86 -4.87 -4.00
CA GLY A 302 23.09 -4.27 -5.31
C GLY A 302 21.98 -3.32 -5.75
N ILE A 303 22.16 -2.73 -6.92
CA ILE A 303 21.19 -1.83 -7.57
C ILE A 303 20.33 -2.64 -8.51
N ILE A 304 19.01 -2.35 -8.53
CA ILE A 304 18.04 -2.97 -9.43
C ILE A 304 17.73 -2.00 -10.58
N GLY A 305 17.59 -2.55 -11.80
CA GLY A 305 17.16 -1.80 -12.99
C GLY A 305 18.24 -0.91 -13.59
N ASN A 306 19.53 -1.17 -13.37
CA ASN A 306 20.67 -0.48 -14.04
C ASN A 306 20.55 1.06 -14.03
N ASN A 307 20.01 1.66 -12.97
CA ASN A 307 19.71 3.09 -12.86
C ASN A 307 18.63 3.64 -13.82
N GLU A 308 17.83 2.78 -14.47
CA GLU A 308 16.72 3.22 -15.31
C GLU A 308 15.51 3.73 -14.51
N PHE A 309 15.47 3.44 -13.20
CA PHE A 309 14.45 3.90 -12.27
C PHE A 309 15.01 5.00 -11.36
N ASN A 310 14.76 6.24 -11.73
CA ASN A 310 15.18 7.43 -10.96
C ASN A 310 14.01 8.16 -10.29
N ARG A 311 12.80 7.61 -10.42
CA ARG A 311 11.55 8.13 -9.83
C ARG A 311 10.95 7.09 -8.91
N ASP A 312 10.41 7.59 -7.80
CA ASP A 312 9.74 6.76 -6.81
C ASP A 312 8.46 6.13 -7.37
N GLY A 313 8.19 4.90 -6.96
CA GLY A 313 7.02 4.13 -7.34
C GLY A 313 6.76 3.01 -6.35
N HIS A 314 5.79 2.15 -6.65
CA HIS A 314 5.24 1.15 -5.76
C HIS A 314 5.65 -0.26 -6.23
N PRO A 315 6.80 -0.78 -5.77
CA PRO A 315 7.32 -2.06 -6.25
C PRO A 315 6.57 -3.24 -5.63
N SER A 316 6.35 -4.27 -6.43
CA SER A 316 5.93 -5.60 -5.96
C SER A 316 6.57 -6.66 -6.84
N VAL A 317 6.84 -7.84 -6.26
CA VAL A 317 7.48 -8.95 -6.99
C VAL A 317 6.42 -9.98 -7.35
N SER A 318 6.51 -10.53 -8.56
CA SER A 318 5.60 -11.60 -9.03
C SER A 318 5.72 -12.86 -8.15
N PRO A 319 4.67 -13.68 -8.07
CA PRO A 319 4.66 -14.89 -7.23
C PRO A 319 5.81 -15.86 -7.54
N ASP A 320 6.28 -15.92 -8.78
CA ASP A 320 7.42 -16.74 -9.21
C ASP A 320 8.79 -16.11 -8.89
N GLY A 321 8.80 -14.89 -8.37
CA GLY A 321 10.01 -14.16 -8.00
C GLY A 321 10.82 -13.58 -9.17
N ARG A 322 10.34 -13.69 -10.41
CA ARG A 322 11.09 -13.27 -11.61
C ARG A 322 10.92 -11.79 -11.95
N TRP A 323 9.74 -11.23 -11.73
CA TRP A 323 9.39 -9.90 -12.20
C TRP A 323 9.17 -8.91 -11.07
N MET A 324 9.76 -7.72 -11.16
CA MET A 324 9.34 -6.57 -10.36
C MET A 324 8.37 -5.73 -11.16
N LEU A 325 7.17 -5.54 -10.62
CA LEU A 325 6.16 -4.61 -11.12
C LEU A 325 6.27 -3.30 -10.33
N THR A 326 6.24 -2.15 -11.02
CA THR A 326 6.22 -0.84 -10.36
C THR A 326 5.57 0.21 -11.25
N ASP A 327 5.09 1.29 -10.62
CA ASP A 327 4.68 2.52 -11.28
C ASP A 327 5.69 3.65 -11.04
N ASP A 328 5.34 4.86 -11.43
CA ASP A 328 5.95 6.10 -10.96
C ASP A 328 4.90 7.17 -10.68
N TYR A 329 5.27 8.17 -9.86
CA TYR A 329 4.41 9.34 -9.63
C TYR A 329 4.23 10.15 -10.93
N PRO A 330 3.08 10.88 -11.08
CA PRO A 330 2.82 11.65 -12.28
C PRO A 330 3.95 12.60 -12.64
N ASP A 331 4.33 12.61 -13.91
CA ASP A 331 5.28 13.57 -14.47
C ASP A 331 4.67 14.98 -14.60
N THR A 332 5.43 15.92 -15.18
CA THR A 332 4.96 17.30 -15.41
C THR A 332 3.76 17.39 -16.34
N SER A 333 3.55 16.38 -17.18
CA SER A 333 2.40 16.24 -18.07
C SER A 333 1.25 15.44 -17.43
N ARG A 334 1.41 15.03 -16.17
CA ARG A 334 0.43 14.29 -15.38
C ARG A 334 0.26 12.84 -15.81
N PHE A 335 1.27 12.20 -16.39
CA PHE A 335 1.27 10.78 -16.66
C PHE A 335 2.07 10.00 -15.63
N SER A 336 1.50 8.92 -15.12
CA SER A 336 2.18 7.88 -14.36
C SER A 336 2.52 6.73 -15.29
N GLY A 337 3.75 6.29 -15.27
CA GLY A 337 4.19 5.10 -15.99
C GLY A 337 3.90 3.82 -15.20
N LEU A 338 3.78 2.71 -15.92
CA LEU A 338 3.65 1.37 -15.39
C LEU A 338 4.71 0.49 -16.04
N TYR A 339 5.50 -0.21 -15.23
CA TYR A 339 6.71 -0.90 -15.67
C TYR A 339 6.81 -2.31 -15.11
N LEU A 340 7.40 -3.19 -15.91
CA LEU A 340 7.97 -4.46 -15.45
C LEU A 340 9.48 -4.42 -15.57
N LEU A 341 10.15 -5.10 -14.65
CA LEU A 341 11.57 -5.39 -14.71
C LEU A 341 11.79 -6.88 -14.57
N ASP A 342 12.46 -7.49 -15.54
CA ASP A 342 12.99 -8.84 -15.40
C ASP A 342 14.16 -8.82 -14.42
N LEU A 343 13.96 -9.36 -13.23
CA LEU A 343 14.98 -9.35 -12.16
C LEU A 343 16.18 -10.26 -12.50
N LYS A 344 16.01 -11.23 -13.40
CA LYS A 344 17.10 -12.12 -13.84
C LYS A 344 18.03 -11.41 -14.84
N ASN A 345 17.43 -10.71 -15.81
CA ASN A 345 18.18 -10.08 -16.90
C ASN A 345 18.39 -8.57 -16.67
N ASN A 346 17.80 -8.02 -15.60
CA ASN A 346 17.82 -6.60 -15.24
C ASN A 346 17.31 -5.69 -16.37
N LYS A 347 16.30 -6.17 -17.14
CA LYS A 347 15.73 -5.50 -18.30
C LYS A 347 14.36 -4.93 -18.01
N LYS A 348 14.19 -3.61 -18.25
CA LYS A 348 12.94 -2.86 -18.05
C LYS A 348 12.03 -2.94 -19.26
N TYR A 349 10.73 -3.09 -19.01
CA TYR A 349 9.66 -3.05 -20.00
C TYR A 349 8.61 -2.01 -19.61
N ASN A 350 8.18 -1.21 -20.60
CA ASN A 350 7.10 -0.24 -20.41
C ASN A 350 5.77 -0.93 -20.73
N ILE A 351 4.86 -1.02 -19.76
CA ILE A 351 3.51 -1.57 -19.95
C ILE A 351 2.56 -0.48 -20.43
N GLY A 352 2.66 0.72 -19.85
CA GLY A 352 1.78 1.81 -20.22
C GLY A 352 2.03 3.11 -19.48
N LYS A 353 1.29 4.16 -19.89
CA LYS A 353 1.23 5.48 -19.23
C LYS A 353 -0.21 5.90 -19.03
N PHE A 354 -0.53 6.38 -17.85
CA PHE A 354 -1.90 6.68 -17.44
C PHE A 354 -2.00 8.15 -17.00
N TYR A 355 -2.87 8.90 -17.65
CA TYR A 355 -3.11 10.30 -17.32
C TYR A 355 -3.82 10.43 -15.98
N GLN A 356 -3.33 11.33 -15.12
CA GLN A 356 -3.98 11.68 -13.86
C GLN A 356 -4.67 13.04 -13.97
N PRO A 357 -6.02 13.12 -13.93
CA PRO A 357 -6.75 14.38 -14.00
C PRO A 357 -6.35 15.36 -12.88
N LEU A 358 -6.34 16.67 -13.19
CA LEU A 358 -5.91 17.72 -12.26
C LEU A 358 -6.69 17.79 -10.94
N LYS A 359 -7.94 17.32 -10.94
CA LYS A 359 -8.76 17.25 -9.71
C LYS A 359 -8.23 16.26 -8.67
N TYR A 360 -7.42 15.29 -9.10
CA TYR A 360 -6.78 14.31 -8.22
C TYR A 360 -5.39 14.80 -7.80
N LYS A 361 -5.34 15.44 -6.62
CA LYS A 361 -4.13 16.00 -5.99
C LYS A 361 -4.21 15.89 -4.47
N GLY A 362 -3.05 16.01 -3.78
CA GLY A 362 -2.97 15.87 -2.33
C GLY A 362 -3.42 14.48 -1.88
N GLU A 363 -4.24 14.41 -0.85
CA GLU A 363 -4.77 13.16 -0.31
C GLU A 363 -5.59 12.34 -1.33
N LYS A 364 -6.23 13.04 -2.30
CA LYS A 364 -7.01 12.40 -3.37
C LYS A 364 -6.21 12.00 -4.60
N ARG A 365 -4.87 12.16 -4.60
CA ARG A 365 -4.06 11.72 -5.74
C ARG A 365 -4.35 10.24 -6.03
N ILE A 366 -4.19 9.86 -7.28
CA ILE A 366 -4.35 8.47 -7.70
C ILE A 366 -2.96 7.94 -8.05
N ASP A 367 -2.40 7.16 -7.15
CA ASP A 367 -1.23 6.36 -7.45
C ASP A 367 -1.73 5.06 -8.09
N LEU A 368 -1.04 4.51 -9.08
CA LEU A 368 -1.52 3.31 -9.78
C LEU A 368 -1.54 2.10 -8.85
N HIS A 369 -0.61 2.06 -7.87
CA HIS A 369 -0.52 0.97 -6.89
C HIS A 369 -0.64 -0.40 -7.56
N PRO A 370 0.25 -0.76 -8.48
CA PRO A 370 0.11 -2.00 -9.24
C PRO A 370 0.31 -3.22 -8.36
N LYS A 371 -0.53 -4.24 -8.56
CA LYS A 371 -0.62 -5.45 -7.71
C LYS A 371 -0.74 -6.68 -8.58
N TRP A 372 0.01 -7.73 -8.26
CA TRP A 372 -0.08 -9.02 -8.92
C TRP A 372 -1.34 -9.80 -8.53
N SER A 373 -1.88 -10.57 -9.47
CA SER A 373 -2.76 -11.69 -9.14
C SER A 373 -1.96 -12.83 -8.49
N PRO A 374 -2.61 -13.71 -7.70
CA PRO A 374 -1.91 -14.84 -7.06
C PRO A 374 -1.19 -15.79 -8.04
N ASP A 375 -1.70 -15.91 -9.27
CA ASP A 375 -1.11 -16.74 -10.33
C ASP A 375 -0.04 -16.01 -11.16
N GLY A 376 0.17 -14.71 -10.91
CA GLY A 376 1.14 -13.89 -11.64
C GLY A 376 0.77 -13.55 -13.09
N LYS A 377 -0.45 -13.92 -13.56
CA LYS A 377 -0.87 -13.71 -14.95
C LYS A 377 -1.51 -12.35 -15.20
N SER A 378 -2.02 -11.75 -14.16
CA SER A 378 -2.71 -10.45 -14.25
C SER A 378 -2.19 -9.47 -13.21
N ILE A 379 -2.41 -8.20 -13.47
CA ILE A 379 -2.15 -7.12 -12.52
C ILE A 379 -3.39 -6.25 -12.34
N SER A 380 -3.54 -5.69 -11.15
CA SER A 380 -4.57 -4.69 -10.85
C SER A 380 -3.93 -3.33 -10.63
N ILE A 381 -4.57 -2.26 -11.12
CA ILE A 381 -4.18 -0.86 -10.91
C ILE A 381 -5.37 0.01 -10.57
N ASP A 382 -5.12 1.11 -9.85
CA ASP A 382 -6.08 2.19 -9.65
C ASP A 382 -5.75 3.36 -10.59
N SER A 383 -6.69 3.84 -11.40
CA SER A 383 -6.42 4.90 -12.36
C SER A 383 -7.59 5.85 -12.57
N GLY A 384 -7.29 7.12 -12.81
CA GLY A 384 -8.27 8.17 -13.12
C GLY A 384 -8.30 8.60 -14.58
N HIS A 385 -7.62 7.91 -15.48
CA HIS A 385 -7.38 8.33 -16.87
C HIS A 385 -8.65 8.57 -17.69
N LYS A 386 -9.78 7.96 -17.33
CA LYS A 386 -11.11 8.21 -17.93
C LYS A 386 -11.92 9.25 -17.16
N GLY A 387 -11.28 10.08 -16.31
CA GLY A 387 -11.91 11.19 -15.60
C GLY A 387 -12.45 10.85 -14.21
N THR A 388 -12.65 9.58 -13.87
CA THR A 388 -13.09 9.10 -12.54
C THR A 388 -12.15 8.00 -12.08
N ARG A 389 -11.78 8.00 -10.78
CA ARG A 389 -10.98 6.93 -10.16
C ARG A 389 -11.69 5.59 -10.36
N GLN A 390 -11.00 4.65 -10.96
CA GLN A 390 -11.49 3.28 -11.18
C GLN A 390 -10.37 2.28 -10.99
N GLN A 391 -10.71 1.10 -10.51
CA GLN A 391 -9.83 -0.05 -10.52
C GLN A 391 -9.90 -0.75 -11.88
N TYR A 392 -8.75 -1.17 -12.37
CA TYR A 392 -8.60 -1.90 -13.62
C TYR A 392 -7.77 -3.16 -13.41
N VAL A 393 -7.96 -4.14 -14.28
CA VAL A 393 -7.13 -5.34 -14.38
C VAL A 393 -6.54 -5.41 -15.78
N LEU A 394 -5.26 -5.76 -15.88
CA LEU A 394 -4.56 -6.05 -17.13
C LEU A 394 -4.16 -7.52 -17.11
N ASP A 395 -4.48 -8.23 -18.18
CA ASP A 395 -3.95 -9.56 -18.45
C ASP A 395 -2.53 -9.43 -19.05
N LEU A 396 -1.59 -10.16 -18.50
CA LEU A 396 -0.20 -10.19 -18.94
C LEU A 396 0.22 -11.57 -19.46
N SER A 397 -0.70 -12.54 -19.50
CA SER A 397 -0.39 -13.94 -19.82
C SER A 397 0.26 -14.13 -21.20
N GLU A 398 -0.17 -13.37 -22.20
CA GLU A 398 0.39 -13.45 -23.56
C GLU A 398 1.72 -12.72 -23.73
N TYR A 399 2.05 -11.79 -22.81
CA TYR A 399 3.17 -10.87 -23.00
C TYR A 399 4.46 -11.30 -22.33
N TYR A 400 4.39 -11.92 -21.14
CA TYR A 400 5.55 -12.08 -20.28
C TYR A 400 5.92 -13.54 -19.95
N LEU A 401 5.03 -14.49 -20.19
CA LEU A 401 5.24 -15.87 -19.77
C LEU A 401 6.06 -16.69 -20.78
N ASP A 402 6.18 -16.23 -22.03
CA ASP A 402 6.90 -16.91 -23.11
C ASP A 402 8.28 -16.32 -23.41
N LYS A 403 8.78 -15.38 -22.59
CA LYS A 403 10.11 -14.76 -22.72
C LYS A 403 10.90 -14.95 -21.42
#